data_899a011e38046a51cd893beebd860764
#
_entry.id   899a011e38046a51cd893beebd860764
#
_cell.length_a   1.000
_cell.length_b   1.000
_cell.length_c   1.000
_cell.angle_alpha   90.00
_cell.angle_beta   90.00
_cell.angle_gamma   90.00
#
_symmetry.space_group_name_H-M   'P 1'
#
loop_
_entity.id
_entity.type
_entity.pdbx_description
1 polymer ?
#
loop_
_entity_poly.entity_id
_entity_poly.type
_entity_poly.pdbx_seq_one_letter_code
_entity_poly.pdbx_strand_id
1 'polypeptide(L)'
;MTLRVANTGDRPIQVGSHYHFYETNPALDFDREQTRGFRLDIPAGTAVRFEPGQSRTVDLVAYAGSRRIYGFNAKVMGPLDTEDNP
;
A
#
# COMPACT_ATOMS: atom_id res chain seq x y z
N MET A 1 3.15 10.03 5.28
CA MET A 1 2.35 10.61 4.16
C MET A 1 0.89 10.23 4.37
N THR A 2 0.00 11.17 4.14
CA THR A 2 -1.43 10.94 4.30
C THR A 2 -2.08 10.81 2.93
N LEU A 3 -2.97 9.85 2.77
CA LEU A 3 -3.52 9.52 1.47
C LEU A 3 -4.99 9.14 1.58
N ARG A 4 -5.82 9.59 0.62
CA ARG A 4 -7.20 9.18 0.53
C ARG A 4 -7.32 7.95 -0.36
N VAL A 5 -8.04 6.94 0.12
CA VAL A 5 -8.21 5.67 -0.57
C VAL A 5 -9.70 5.35 -0.67
N ALA A 6 -10.17 5.03 -1.85
CA ALA A 6 -11.56 4.64 -2.08
C ALA A 6 -11.62 3.17 -2.50
N ASN A 7 -12.56 2.42 -1.91
CA ASN A 7 -12.83 1.07 -2.36
C ASN A 7 -13.93 1.13 -3.42
N THR A 8 -13.56 0.90 -4.68
CA THR A 8 -14.49 0.98 -5.80
C THR A 8 -15.16 -0.36 -6.11
N GLY A 9 -14.82 -1.40 -5.35
CA GLY A 9 -15.41 -2.71 -5.53
C GLY A 9 -16.69 -2.89 -4.74
N ASP A 10 -17.18 -4.11 -4.74
CA ASP A 10 -18.42 -4.48 -4.06
C ASP A 10 -18.18 -5.32 -2.80
N ARG A 11 -16.93 -5.48 -2.40
CA ARG A 11 -16.55 -6.27 -1.22
C ARG A 11 -15.56 -5.49 -0.36
N PRO A 12 -15.55 -5.75 0.96
CA PRO A 12 -14.54 -5.15 1.81
C PRO A 12 -13.15 -5.67 1.46
N ILE A 13 -12.16 -4.81 1.63
CA ILE A 13 -10.76 -5.13 1.37
C ILE A 13 -9.97 -4.81 2.62
N GLN A 14 -9.19 -5.76 3.11
CA GLN A 14 -8.30 -5.54 4.25
C GLN A 14 -6.86 -5.50 3.78
N VAL A 15 -6.10 -4.56 4.34
CA VAL A 15 -4.68 -4.42 4.03
C VAL A 15 -3.91 -4.50 5.34
N GLY A 16 -2.97 -5.43 5.42
CA GLY A 16 -2.15 -5.62 6.62
C GLY A 16 -1.09 -4.55 6.76
N SER A 17 -0.59 -4.42 7.98
CA SER A 17 0.36 -3.35 8.34
C SER A 17 1.64 -3.38 7.52
N HIS A 18 2.11 -4.55 7.13
CA HIS A 18 3.39 -4.69 6.43
C HIS A 18 3.24 -4.95 4.94
N TYR A 19 2.02 -4.92 4.43
CA TYR A 19 1.80 -5.12 3.00
C TYR A 19 2.27 -3.87 2.22
N HIS A 20 2.93 -4.10 1.10
CA HIS A 20 3.37 -3.01 0.23
C HIS A 20 2.15 -2.34 -0.40
N PHE A 21 1.86 -1.12 0.00
CA PHE A 21 0.59 -0.49 -0.35
C PHE A 21 0.43 -0.33 -1.86
N TYR A 22 1.53 -0.10 -2.56
CA TYR A 22 1.55 0.01 -4.02
C TYR A 22 0.91 -1.20 -4.70
N GLU A 23 1.03 -2.40 -4.10
CA GLU A 23 0.59 -3.64 -4.72
C GLU A 23 -0.78 -4.11 -4.23
N THR A 24 -1.53 -3.27 -3.54
CA THR A 24 -2.83 -3.66 -3.03
C THR A 24 -3.85 -3.84 -4.15
N ASN A 25 -5.00 -4.39 -3.78
CA ASN A 25 -6.08 -4.73 -4.69
C ASN A 25 -6.38 -3.56 -5.65
N PRO A 26 -6.49 -3.84 -6.96
CA PRO A 26 -6.79 -2.78 -7.96
C PRO A 26 -8.10 -2.05 -7.73
N ALA A 27 -9.03 -2.63 -6.96
CA ALA A 27 -10.28 -1.95 -6.64
C ALA A 27 -10.08 -0.81 -5.66
N LEU A 28 -8.92 -0.70 -5.02
CA LEU A 28 -8.59 0.45 -4.20
C LEU A 28 -8.06 1.55 -5.11
N ASP A 29 -8.78 2.67 -5.12
CA ASP A 29 -8.45 3.82 -5.95
C ASP A 29 -7.72 4.86 -5.12
N PHE A 30 -6.51 5.17 -5.50
CA PHE A 30 -5.65 6.15 -4.84
C PHE A 30 -4.48 6.49 -5.77
N ASP A 31 -3.71 7.51 -5.42
CA ASP A 31 -2.52 7.85 -6.18
C ASP A 31 -1.44 6.80 -5.93
N ARG A 32 -1.51 5.74 -6.70
CA ARG A 32 -0.76 4.52 -6.45
C ARG A 32 0.75 4.73 -6.55
N GLU A 33 1.19 5.54 -7.51
CA GLU A 33 2.63 5.74 -7.70
C GLU A 33 3.30 6.40 -6.50
N GLN A 34 2.59 7.23 -5.76
CA GLN A 34 3.14 7.84 -4.57
C GLN A 34 3.40 6.82 -3.44
N THR A 35 2.80 5.64 -3.53
CA THR A 35 2.88 4.65 -2.46
C THR A 35 3.99 3.63 -2.65
N ARG A 36 4.80 3.75 -3.69
CA ARG A 36 5.93 2.84 -3.87
C ARG A 36 6.89 2.98 -2.70
N GLY A 37 7.14 1.86 -2.04
CA GLY A 37 8.03 1.84 -0.88
C GLY A 37 7.36 2.21 0.42
N PHE A 38 6.03 2.28 0.44
CA PHE A 38 5.28 2.68 1.65
C PHE A 38 4.38 1.54 2.13
N ARG A 39 4.11 1.54 3.43
CA ARG A 39 3.16 0.64 4.08
C ARG A 39 2.27 1.46 5.00
N LEU A 40 1.20 0.86 5.46
CA LEU A 40 0.33 1.52 6.44
C LEU A 40 1.09 1.80 7.73
N ASP A 41 0.93 3.00 8.25
CA ASP A 41 1.53 3.39 9.53
C ASP A 41 0.56 3.03 10.65
N ILE A 42 0.47 1.73 10.90
CA ILE A 42 -0.37 1.16 11.95
C ILE A 42 0.45 0.12 12.71
N PRO A 43 0.01 -0.28 13.91
CA PRO A 43 0.75 -1.25 14.69
C PRO A 43 0.96 -2.56 13.93
N ALA A 44 2.14 -3.14 14.12
CA ALA A 44 2.50 -4.40 13.47
C ALA A 44 1.47 -5.47 13.77
N GLY A 45 1.09 -6.23 12.75
CA GLY A 45 0.13 -7.31 12.90
C GLY A 45 -1.32 -6.89 12.84
N THR A 46 -1.60 -5.61 12.68
CA THR A 46 -2.98 -5.13 12.51
C THR A 46 -3.26 -4.85 11.03
N ALA A 47 -4.51 -4.50 10.73
CA ALA A 47 -4.94 -4.24 9.36
C ALA A 47 -5.97 -3.14 9.33
N VAL A 48 -6.11 -2.50 8.17
CA VAL A 48 -7.15 -1.52 7.90
C VAL A 48 -8.15 -2.15 6.95
N ARG A 49 -9.43 -1.99 7.25
CA ARG A 49 -10.51 -2.47 6.41
C ARG A 49 -11.10 -1.31 5.62
N PHE A 50 -11.20 -1.50 4.32
CA PHE A 50 -11.80 -0.52 3.41
C PHE A 50 -13.16 -1.07 2.97
N GLU A 51 -14.23 -0.38 3.37
CA GLU A 51 -15.59 -0.82 3.06
C GLU A 51 -15.95 -0.49 1.60
N PRO A 52 -16.75 -1.35 0.96
CA PRO A 52 -17.11 -1.13 -0.43
C PRO A 52 -17.88 0.18 -0.62
N GLY A 53 -17.55 0.90 -1.68
CA GLY A 53 -18.21 2.16 -2.01
C GLY A 53 -17.84 3.33 -1.13
N GLN A 54 -16.89 3.16 -0.22
CA GLN A 54 -16.50 4.21 0.70
C GLN A 54 -15.04 4.58 0.53
N SER A 55 -14.70 5.76 1.00
CA SER A 55 -13.31 6.18 1.03
C SER A 55 -12.91 6.55 2.45
N ARG A 56 -11.62 6.47 2.72
CA ARG A 56 -11.06 6.87 4.00
C ARG A 56 -9.63 7.36 3.80
N THR A 57 -9.19 8.17 4.73
CA THR A 57 -7.83 8.68 4.73
C THR A 57 -6.97 7.78 5.61
N VAL A 58 -5.78 7.45 5.14
CA VAL A 58 -4.83 6.63 5.88
C VAL A 58 -3.48 7.30 5.90
N ASP A 59 -2.67 6.94 6.88
CA ASP A 59 -1.29 7.38 6.97
C ASP A 59 -0.38 6.23 6.53
N LEU A 60 0.62 6.57 5.73
CA LEU A 60 1.60 5.62 5.23
C LEU A 60 2.99 6.04 5.69
N VAL A 61 3.85 5.05 5.87
CA VAL A 61 5.23 5.26 6.28
C VAL A 61 6.13 4.45 5.35
N ALA A 62 7.32 4.98 5.08
CA ALA A 62 8.28 4.28 4.23
C ALA A 62 8.78 3.03 4.94
N TYR A 63 9.06 1.98 4.15
CA TYR A 63 9.72 0.81 4.70
C TYR A 63 11.07 1.20 5.28
N ALA A 64 11.42 0.54 6.39
CA ALA A 64 12.72 0.76 7.03
C ALA A 64 13.79 -0.12 6.38
N GLY A 65 15.01 0.07 6.80
CA GLY A 65 16.13 -0.76 6.39
C GLY A 65 16.52 -0.55 4.95
N SER A 66 16.74 -1.65 4.23
CA SER A 66 17.24 -1.59 2.86
C SER A 66 16.17 -1.16 1.85
N ARG A 67 14.92 -1.08 2.26
CA ARG A 67 13.81 -0.74 1.39
C ARG A 67 13.70 -1.67 0.19
N ARG A 68 13.74 -2.96 0.46
CA ARG A 68 13.58 -3.99 -0.56
C ARG A 68 12.24 -4.68 -0.39
N ILE A 69 11.56 -4.91 -1.50
CA ILE A 69 10.25 -5.56 -1.53
C ILE A 69 10.36 -6.79 -2.41
N TYR A 70 9.95 -7.93 -1.86
CA TYR A 70 9.95 -9.19 -2.61
C TYR A 70 8.67 -9.94 -2.32
N GLY A 71 8.07 -10.48 -3.36
CA GLY A 71 7.07 -11.53 -3.20
C GLY A 71 5.64 -11.13 -2.96
N PHE A 72 5.29 -9.85 -2.91
CA PHE A 72 3.88 -9.49 -2.73
C PHE A 72 3.09 -9.79 -4.01
N ASN A 73 2.97 -8.89 -4.92
CA ASN A 73 2.32 -9.18 -6.19
C ASN A 73 3.32 -9.20 -7.35
N ALA A 74 4.60 -9.32 -7.00
CA ALA A 74 5.70 -9.33 -7.97
C ALA A 74 5.77 -8.09 -8.84
N LYS A 75 5.16 -7.00 -8.40
CA LYS A 75 5.21 -5.73 -9.14
C LYS A 75 6.49 -4.98 -8.88
N VAL A 76 7.05 -5.14 -7.70
CA VAL A 76 8.30 -4.51 -7.31
C VAL A 76 9.19 -5.57 -6.71
N MET A 77 10.38 -5.75 -7.29
CA MET A 77 11.36 -6.71 -6.81
C MET A 77 12.70 -6.00 -6.72
N GLY A 78 13.33 -6.07 -5.56
CA GLY A 78 14.63 -5.46 -5.34
C GLY A 78 14.55 -4.07 -4.74
N PRO A 79 15.61 -3.26 -4.88
CA PRO A 79 15.67 -1.95 -4.25
C PRO A 79 14.63 -0.99 -4.80
N LEU A 80 13.93 -0.29 -3.92
CA LEU A 80 12.89 0.66 -4.31
C LEU A 80 13.46 1.97 -4.84
N ASP A 81 14.67 2.32 -4.44
CA ASP A 81 15.24 3.62 -4.76
C ASP A 81 15.98 3.66 -6.08
N THR A 82 15.88 2.61 -6.85
CA THR A 82 16.52 2.61 -8.15
C THR A 82 15.83 3.51 -9.10
N GLU A 83 15.08 4.03 -9.04
CA GLU A 83 14.41 4.90 -9.78
C GLU A 83 14.19 4.83 -11.00
N ASP A 84 14.35 4.84 -11.12
CA ASP A 84 14.40 4.86 -11.91
C ASP A 84 14.53 4.03 -12.57
N ASN A 85 14.81 3.66 -12.26
CA ASN A 85 15.10 2.83 -12.68
C ASN A 85 14.55 2.10 -12.93
N PRO A 86 14.44 2.18 -13.20
CA PRO A 86 13.99 1.26 -13.47
C PRO A 86 14.36 0.45 -13.65
#